data_ba5cb65e3955ab819ad5eca37065fdb7
#
_entry.id   ba5cb65e3955ab819ad5eca37065fdb7
#
_cell.length_a   1.000
_cell.length_b   1.000
_cell.length_c   1.000
_cell.angle_alpha   90.00
_cell.angle_beta   90.00
_cell.angle_gamma   90.00
#
_symmetry.space_group_name_H-M   'P 1'
#
loop_
_entity.id
_entity.type
_entity.pdbx_description
1 polymer ?
#
loop_
_entity_poly.entity_id
_entity_poly.type
_entity_poly.pdbx_seq_one_letter_code
_entity_poly.pdbx_strand_id
1 'polypeptide(L)'
;MTSSTSALPLVLASSSPSRLSVLRSGGIEPLVLVPGVDEDAIVAELRTRVPDPSPAEVVTCLATAKANAVIDQFADEVPDGAVVVAGDSMLLLDGELQGKPHTVERTVERWHAQRGRSATLITGHAFTRASPVDLFSGVFAPVTTAVSETVVHFADASDRDIEAYAATGEPLGCAGAFTLEALGGWFIDRIEGDPSSVIGLSLPLIRRAVEDHGLAVSDFWNR
;
A
#
# COMPACT_ATOMS: atom_id res chain seq x y z
N MET A 1 -22.49 23.57 23.06
CA MET A 1 -22.70 22.11 22.94
C MET A 1 -22.04 21.70 21.62
N THR A 2 -20.80 21.24 21.68
CA THR A 2 -20.12 20.68 20.51
C THR A 2 -20.69 19.28 20.30
N SER A 3 -21.49 19.11 19.26
CA SER A 3 -21.88 17.77 18.81
C SER A 3 -20.59 17.04 18.46
N SER A 4 -20.25 16.01 19.24
CA SER A 4 -19.22 15.06 18.87
C SER A 4 -19.71 14.36 17.60
N THR A 5 -19.36 14.89 16.44
CA THR A 5 -19.52 14.18 15.19
C THR A 5 -18.55 12.99 15.29
N SER A 6 -19.08 11.77 15.26
CA SER A 6 -18.28 10.57 15.14
C SER A 6 -17.41 10.68 13.88
N ALA A 7 -16.14 10.28 13.98
CA ALA A 7 -15.25 10.25 12.81
C ALA A 7 -15.85 9.38 11.71
N LEU A 8 -15.67 9.80 10.45
CA LEU A 8 -16.08 8.98 9.31
C LEU A 8 -15.26 7.69 9.26
N PRO A 9 -15.86 6.57 8.88
CA PRO A 9 -15.15 5.33 8.79
C PRO A 9 -14.22 5.29 7.55
N LEU A 10 -13.02 4.74 7.75
CA LEU A 10 -12.11 4.38 6.67
C LEU A 10 -11.88 2.86 6.72
N VAL A 11 -11.96 2.22 5.57
CA VAL A 11 -11.68 0.78 5.42
C VAL A 11 -10.33 0.60 4.76
N LEU A 12 -9.46 -0.20 5.37
CA LEU A 12 -8.19 -0.63 4.79
C LEU A 12 -8.33 -2.03 4.19
N ALA A 13 -8.28 -2.11 2.86
CA ALA A 13 -8.32 -3.37 2.11
C ALA A 13 -6.91 -4.00 2.02
N SER A 14 -6.34 -4.41 3.16
CA SER A 14 -4.98 -4.95 3.20
C SER A 14 -4.69 -5.70 4.49
N SER A 15 -3.89 -6.78 4.40
CA SER A 15 -3.30 -7.48 5.56
C SER A 15 -1.97 -6.89 6.04
N SER A 16 -1.44 -5.84 5.37
CA SER A 16 -0.12 -5.28 5.67
C SER A 16 -0.11 -4.51 6.99
N PRO A 17 0.69 -4.92 8.00
CA PRO A 17 0.86 -4.17 9.24
C PRO A 17 1.44 -2.78 9.01
N SER A 18 2.34 -2.62 8.04
CA SER A 18 2.95 -1.34 7.69
C SER A 18 1.91 -0.34 7.18
N ARG A 19 0.99 -0.76 6.30
CA ARG A 19 -0.12 0.10 5.84
C ARG A 19 -1.04 0.52 6.96
N LEU A 20 -1.37 -0.41 7.87
CA LEU A 20 -2.15 -0.10 9.07
C LEU A 20 -1.42 0.93 9.94
N SER A 21 -0.11 0.77 10.14
CA SER A 21 0.72 1.71 10.90
C SER A 21 0.73 3.11 10.29
N VAL A 22 0.78 3.25 8.96
CA VAL A 22 0.70 4.56 8.29
C VAL A 22 -0.60 5.28 8.64
N LEU A 23 -1.76 4.60 8.54
CA LEU A 23 -3.05 5.21 8.87
C LEU A 23 -3.16 5.58 10.34
N ARG A 24 -2.72 4.70 11.25
CA ARG A 24 -2.68 4.97 12.69
C ARG A 24 -1.79 6.16 13.04
N SER A 25 -0.63 6.26 12.42
CA SER A 25 0.27 7.43 12.59
C SER A 25 -0.36 8.72 12.07
N GLY A 26 -1.20 8.63 11.03
CA GLY A 26 -2.02 9.72 10.50
C GLY A 26 -3.25 10.07 11.35
N GLY A 27 -3.48 9.35 12.47
CA GLY A 27 -4.62 9.61 13.39
C GLY A 27 -5.91 8.89 12.99
N ILE A 28 -5.84 7.88 12.13
CA ILE A 28 -6.99 7.12 11.64
C ILE A 28 -6.88 5.67 12.11
N GLU A 29 -7.87 5.18 12.85
CA GLU A 29 -8.03 3.76 13.16
C GLU A 29 -8.99 3.14 12.13
N PRO A 30 -8.49 2.44 11.10
CA PRO A 30 -9.35 1.92 10.04
C PRO A 30 -10.04 0.62 10.45
N LEU A 31 -11.18 0.33 9.83
CA LEU A 31 -11.70 -1.02 9.74
C LEU A 31 -10.82 -1.79 8.75
N VAL A 32 -10.22 -2.89 9.20
CA VAL A 32 -9.35 -3.72 8.35
C VAL A 32 -10.17 -4.88 7.79
N LEU A 33 -10.32 -4.89 6.46
CA LEU A 33 -10.93 -6.00 5.71
C LEU A 33 -9.87 -6.58 4.78
N VAL A 34 -9.60 -7.87 4.91
CA VAL A 34 -8.52 -8.53 4.17
C VAL A 34 -9.12 -9.33 3.01
N PRO A 35 -9.09 -8.79 1.78
CA PRO A 35 -9.62 -9.49 0.62
C PRO A 35 -8.73 -10.67 0.23
N GLY A 36 -9.35 -11.81 -0.08
CA GLY A 36 -8.68 -12.94 -0.70
C GLY A 36 -8.53 -12.70 -2.20
N VAL A 37 -7.30 -12.37 -2.65
CA VAL A 37 -7.00 -12.18 -4.09
C VAL A 37 -5.79 -13.04 -4.47
N ASP A 38 -5.84 -13.61 -5.68
CA ASP A 38 -4.70 -14.30 -6.30
C ASP A 38 -3.92 -13.28 -7.13
N GLU A 39 -2.86 -12.70 -6.52
CA GLU A 39 -2.06 -11.65 -7.15
C GLU A 39 -1.39 -12.13 -8.44
N ASP A 40 -0.92 -13.40 -8.49
CA ASP A 40 -0.27 -13.97 -9.67
C ASP A 40 -1.26 -14.13 -10.83
N ALA A 41 -2.47 -14.62 -10.56
CA ALA A 41 -3.52 -14.74 -11.56
C ALA A 41 -3.95 -13.38 -12.12
N ILE A 42 -4.06 -12.35 -11.26
CA ILE A 42 -4.40 -10.97 -11.66
C ILE A 42 -3.33 -10.40 -12.59
N VAL A 43 -2.04 -10.56 -12.26
CA VAL A 43 -0.93 -10.09 -13.11
C VAL A 43 -0.87 -10.87 -14.42
N ALA A 44 -1.11 -12.18 -14.39
CA ALA A 44 -1.18 -13.00 -15.60
C ALA A 44 -2.31 -12.54 -16.53
N GLU A 45 -3.50 -12.25 -15.99
CA GLU A 45 -4.62 -11.71 -16.75
C GLU A 45 -4.31 -10.32 -17.33
N LEU A 46 -3.68 -9.42 -16.52
CA LEU A 46 -3.24 -8.12 -17.02
C LEU A 46 -2.35 -8.27 -18.26
N ARG A 47 -1.37 -9.18 -18.22
CA ARG A 47 -0.44 -9.44 -19.34
C ARG A 47 -1.12 -9.99 -20.59
N THR A 48 -2.29 -10.62 -20.50
CA THR A 48 -3.05 -11.03 -21.70
C THR A 48 -3.67 -9.83 -22.42
N ARG A 49 -4.00 -8.75 -21.70
CA ARG A 49 -4.60 -7.52 -22.24
C ARG A 49 -3.55 -6.47 -22.60
N VAL A 50 -2.50 -6.38 -21.79
CA VAL A 50 -1.35 -5.47 -21.97
C VAL A 50 -0.09 -6.32 -21.92
N PRO A 51 0.50 -6.72 -23.05
CA PRO A 51 1.62 -7.68 -23.10
C PRO A 51 2.86 -7.25 -22.30
N ASP A 52 3.11 -5.95 -22.20
CA ASP A 52 4.23 -5.36 -21.45
C ASP A 52 3.69 -4.24 -20.55
N PRO A 53 3.01 -4.59 -19.42
CA PRO A 53 2.45 -3.58 -18.55
C PRO A 53 3.57 -2.84 -17.81
N SER A 54 3.44 -1.51 -17.74
CA SER A 54 4.32 -0.69 -16.95
C SER A 54 4.24 -1.06 -15.45
N PRO A 55 5.29 -0.79 -14.67
CA PRO A 55 5.26 -0.98 -13.22
C PRO A 55 4.04 -0.35 -12.54
N ALA A 56 3.67 0.87 -12.95
CA ALA A 56 2.50 1.58 -12.45
C ALA A 56 1.19 0.84 -12.73
N GLU A 57 1.03 0.27 -13.93
CA GLU A 57 -0.15 -0.52 -14.30
C GLU A 57 -0.26 -1.80 -13.46
N VAL A 58 0.86 -2.48 -13.17
CA VAL A 58 0.87 -3.68 -12.34
C VAL A 58 0.38 -3.38 -10.92
N VAL A 59 1.01 -2.43 -10.22
CA VAL A 59 0.62 -2.12 -8.83
C VAL A 59 -0.79 -1.53 -8.73
N THR A 60 -1.23 -0.77 -9.75
CA THR A 60 -2.58 -0.21 -9.81
C THR A 60 -3.63 -1.29 -10.03
N CYS A 61 -3.34 -2.25 -10.93
CA CYS A 61 -4.22 -3.38 -11.18
C CYS A 61 -4.42 -4.21 -9.89
N LEU A 62 -3.35 -4.51 -9.17
CA LEU A 62 -3.41 -5.25 -7.89
C LEU A 62 -4.17 -4.47 -6.81
N ALA A 63 -3.93 -3.16 -6.68
CA ALA A 63 -4.67 -2.32 -5.74
C ALA A 63 -6.17 -2.28 -6.08
N THR A 64 -6.51 -2.15 -7.36
CA THR A 64 -7.90 -2.16 -7.85
C THR A 64 -8.60 -3.48 -7.56
N ALA A 65 -7.92 -4.60 -7.81
CA ALA A 65 -8.46 -5.93 -7.52
C ALA A 65 -8.75 -6.11 -6.02
N LYS A 66 -7.87 -5.61 -5.13
CA LYS A 66 -8.09 -5.65 -3.68
C LYS A 66 -9.28 -4.78 -3.26
N ALA A 67 -9.45 -3.58 -3.82
CA ALA A 67 -10.59 -2.73 -3.53
C ALA A 67 -11.91 -3.39 -3.98
N ASN A 68 -11.95 -3.93 -5.20
CA ASN A 68 -13.13 -4.64 -5.72
C ASN A 68 -13.45 -5.87 -4.88
N ALA A 69 -12.44 -6.64 -4.48
CA ALA A 69 -12.66 -7.84 -3.67
C ALA A 69 -13.23 -7.51 -2.28
N VAL A 70 -12.92 -6.34 -1.69
CA VAL A 70 -13.60 -5.90 -0.46
C VAL A 70 -15.08 -5.60 -0.75
N ILE A 71 -15.38 -4.93 -1.85
CA ILE A 71 -16.77 -4.66 -2.26
C ILE A 71 -17.54 -5.97 -2.45
N ASP A 72 -16.94 -6.94 -3.13
CA ASP A 72 -17.60 -8.20 -3.47
C ASP A 72 -17.77 -9.14 -2.26
N GLN A 73 -16.78 -9.19 -1.36
CA GLN A 73 -16.73 -10.17 -0.26
C GLN A 73 -17.28 -9.63 1.06
N PHE A 74 -17.24 -8.29 1.27
CA PHE A 74 -17.50 -7.64 2.56
C PHE A 74 -18.48 -6.46 2.46
N ALA A 75 -19.31 -6.39 1.40
CA ALA A 75 -20.23 -5.26 1.20
C ALA A 75 -21.04 -4.92 2.46
N ASP A 76 -21.56 -5.95 3.15
CA ASP A 76 -22.37 -5.81 4.36
C ASP A 76 -21.58 -5.37 5.60
N GLU A 77 -20.25 -5.48 5.55
CA GLU A 77 -19.35 -5.08 6.65
C GLU A 77 -18.78 -3.66 6.45
N VAL A 78 -18.86 -3.12 5.22
CA VAL A 78 -18.38 -1.77 4.92
C VAL A 78 -19.41 -0.76 5.43
N PRO A 79 -19.05 0.15 6.37
CA PRO A 79 -19.99 1.13 6.88
C PRO A 79 -20.44 2.12 5.81
N ASP A 80 -21.67 2.62 5.93
CA ASP A 80 -22.22 3.66 5.05
C ASP A 80 -21.31 4.90 5.04
N GLY A 81 -21.04 5.41 3.85
CA GLY A 81 -20.20 6.58 3.65
C GLY A 81 -18.69 6.34 3.86
N ALA A 82 -18.28 5.11 4.20
CA ALA A 82 -16.87 4.77 4.37
C ALA A 82 -16.08 4.98 3.08
N VAL A 83 -14.83 5.41 3.23
CA VAL A 83 -13.84 5.40 2.14
C VAL A 83 -13.02 4.12 2.26
N VAL A 84 -13.01 3.31 1.20
CA VAL A 84 -12.18 2.10 1.09
C VAL A 84 -10.87 2.48 0.42
N VAL A 85 -9.76 2.10 1.04
CA VAL A 85 -8.39 2.32 0.54
C VAL A 85 -7.71 0.97 0.39
N ALA A 86 -7.22 0.70 -0.81
CA ALA A 86 -6.34 -0.43 -1.10
C ALA A 86 -4.99 0.06 -1.63
N GLY A 87 -3.96 -0.75 -1.47
CA GLY A 87 -2.64 -0.44 -2.03
C GLY A 87 -1.86 -1.69 -2.38
N ASP A 88 -0.95 -1.54 -3.34
CA ASP A 88 0.06 -2.52 -3.66
C ASP A 88 1.40 -1.84 -3.94
N SER A 89 2.51 -2.48 -3.54
CA SER A 89 3.84 -1.88 -3.66
C SER A 89 4.84 -2.86 -4.24
N MET A 90 5.69 -2.37 -5.15
CA MET A 90 6.81 -3.11 -5.71
C MET A 90 8.03 -2.21 -5.86
N LEU A 91 9.25 -2.78 -5.70
CA LEU A 91 10.50 -2.09 -5.93
C LEU A 91 10.97 -2.33 -7.37
N LEU A 92 11.25 -1.25 -8.09
CA LEU A 92 11.84 -1.30 -9.42
C LEU A 92 13.36 -1.09 -9.30
N LEU A 93 14.14 -2.13 -9.60
CA LEU A 93 15.60 -2.08 -9.68
C LEU A 93 16.05 -2.65 -11.02
N ASP A 94 16.85 -1.91 -11.78
CA ASP A 94 17.38 -2.32 -13.10
C ASP A 94 16.31 -2.78 -14.12
N GLY A 95 15.12 -2.21 -14.05
CA GLY A 95 13.99 -2.60 -14.92
C GLY A 95 13.23 -3.85 -14.44
N GLU A 96 13.62 -4.46 -13.32
CA GLU A 96 12.93 -5.61 -12.72
C GLU A 96 12.07 -5.18 -11.55
N LEU A 97 10.79 -5.57 -11.57
CA LEU A 97 9.86 -5.38 -10.45
C LEU A 97 10.03 -6.48 -9.41
N GLN A 98 10.28 -6.06 -8.17
CA GLN A 98 10.49 -6.94 -7.03
C GLN A 98 9.37 -6.78 -6.00
N GLY A 99 8.57 -7.84 -5.84
CA GLY A 99 7.59 -7.95 -4.76
C GLY A 99 8.24 -8.38 -3.43
N LYS A 100 7.52 -9.16 -2.62
CA LYS A 100 8.00 -9.71 -1.34
C LYS A 100 9.03 -10.84 -1.58
N PRO A 101 10.13 -10.92 -0.81
CA PRO A 101 11.13 -11.98 -0.97
C PRO A 101 10.67 -13.34 -0.41
N HIS A 102 9.87 -13.35 0.65
CA HIS A 102 9.32 -14.51 1.36
C HIS A 102 10.34 -15.42 2.06
N THR A 103 11.62 -15.42 1.67
CA THR A 103 12.68 -16.23 2.30
C THR A 103 13.90 -15.39 2.67
N VAL A 104 14.69 -15.90 3.62
CA VAL A 104 15.94 -15.25 4.05
C VAL A 104 16.94 -15.19 2.90
N GLU A 105 17.09 -16.30 2.16
CA GLU A 105 18.03 -16.41 1.04
C GLU A 105 17.72 -15.38 -0.05
N ARG A 106 16.42 -15.25 -0.41
CA ARG A 106 16.00 -14.28 -1.41
C ARG A 106 16.16 -12.84 -0.92
N THR A 107 16.00 -12.61 0.38
CA THR A 107 16.25 -11.31 1.00
C THR A 107 17.72 -10.93 0.90
N VAL A 108 18.64 -11.83 1.26
CA VAL A 108 20.09 -11.61 1.17
C VAL A 108 20.52 -11.34 -0.28
N GLU A 109 20.02 -12.14 -1.24
CA GLU A 109 20.29 -11.94 -2.67
C GLU A 109 19.88 -10.53 -3.13
N ARG A 110 18.66 -10.08 -2.77
CA ARG A 110 18.18 -8.75 -3.13
C ARG A 110 18.98 -7.64 -2.49
N TRP A 111 19.37 -7.78 -1.22
CA TRP A 111 20.20 -6.80 -0.54
C TRP A 111 21.60 -6.68 -1.16
N HIS A 112 22.20 -7.77 -1.62
CA HIS A 112 23.46 -7.71 -2.37
C HIS A 112 23.32 -6.96 -3.69
N ALA A 113 22.16 -7.04 -4.34
CA ALA A 113 21.90 -6.32 -5.58
C ALA A 113 21.59 -4.82 -5.37
N GLN A 114 20.98 -4.45 -4.23
CA GLN A 114 20.48 -3.08 -3.99
C GLN A 114 21.37 -2.22 -3.11
N ARG A 115 22.22 -2.78 -2.24
CA ARG A 115 23.10 -2.02 -1.35
C ARG A 115 23.97 -1.01 -2.10
N GLY A 116 24.15 0.19 -1.54
CA GLY A 116 24.89 1.29 -2.14
C GLY A 116 24.29 1.86 -3.43
N ARG A 117 23.04 1.51 -3.75
CA ARG A 117 22.37 1.88 -4.98
C ARG A 117 21.03 2.56 -4.71
N SER A 118 20.42 3.04 -5.77
CA SER A 118 19.08 3.63 -5.72
C SER A 118 18.11 2.76 -6.50
N ALA A 119 16.89 2.62 -5.98
CA ALA A 119 15.78 1.97 -6.67
C ALA A 119 14.50 2.79 -6.48
N THR A 120 13.49 2.56 -7.30
CA THR A 120 12.20 3.24 -7.20
C THR A 120 11.18 2.31 -6.58
N LEU A 121 10.64 2.68 -5.42
CA LEU A 121 9.47 2.02 -4.88
C LEU A 121 8.21 2.63 -5.51
N ILE A 122 7.39 1.78 -6.11
CA ILE A 122 6.16 2.17 -6.78
C ILE A 122 5.01 1.61 -5.99
N THR A 123 4.11 2.50 -5.53
CA THR A 123 2.93 2.11 -4.76
C THR A 123 1.67 2.58 -5.50
N GLY A 124 0.89 1.61 -5.97
CA GLY A 124 -0.44 1.82 -6.52
C GLY A 124 -1.48 1.90 -5.42
N HIS A 125 -2.43 2.81 -5.59
CA HIS A 125 -3.55 2.99 -4.68
C HIS A 125 -4.86 2.86 -5.45
N ALA A 126 -5.86 2.31 -4.79
CA ALA A 126 -7.24 2.31 -5.28
C ALA A 126 -8.16 2.81 -4.17
N PHE A 127 -9.11 3.66 -4.56
CA PHE A 127 -10.05 4.32 -3.67
C PHE A 127 -11.47 4.14 -4.17
N THR A 128 -12.40 3.89 -3.27
CA THR A 128 -13.83 3.96 -3.56
C THR A 128 -14.57 4.44 -2.30
N ARG A 129 -15.80 4.86 -2.46
CA ARG A 129 -16.65 5.30 -1.35
C ARG A 129 -17.96 4.54 -1.36
N ALA A 130 -18.34 3.97 -0.21
CA ALA A 130 -19.68 3.46 0.00
C ALA A 130 -20.69 4.60 -0.05
N SER A 131 -21.73 4.47 -0.87
CA SER A 131 -22.74 5.52 -1.01
C SER A 131 -23.63 5.59 0.22
N PRO A 132 -23.81 6.77 0.86
CA PRO A 132 -24.75 6.91 1.95
C PRO A 132 -26.22 7.00 1.49
N VAL A 133 -26.47 7.03 0.18
CA VAL A 133 -27.78 7.42 -0.38
C VAL A 133 -28.67 6.23 -0.70
N ASP A 134 -28.13 5.02 -0.76
CA ASP A 134 -28.89 3.86 -1.21
C ASP A 134 -28.82 2.70 -0.19
N LEU A 135 -29.63 2.83 0.88
CA LEU A 135 -29.76 1.84 1.96
C LEU A 135 -30.17 0.42 1.47
N PHE A 136 -30.40 0.23 0.17
CA PHE A 136 -30.89 -1.02 -0.40
C PHE A 136 -30.06 -1.58 -1.56
N SER A 137 -29.03 -0.87 -2.06
CA SER A 137 -28.32 -1.27 -3.29
C SER A 137 -26.83 -1.57 -3.14
N GLY A 138 -26.20 -1.31 -1.97
CA GLY A 138 -24.76 -1.52 -1.81
C GLY A 138 -23.94 -0.79 -2.88
N VAL A 139 -24.36 0.43 -3.29
CA VAL A 139 -23.72 1.17 -4.37
C VAL A 139 -22.43 1.80 -3.88
N PHE A 140 -21.32 1.43 -4.50
CA PHE A 140 -20.02 2.06 -4.34
C PHE A 140 -19.77 3.05 -5.48
N ALA A 141 -19.08 4.14 -5.18
CA ALA A 141 -18.56 5.03 -6.22
C ALA A 141 -17.57 4.24 -7.13
N PRO A 142 -17.40 4.65 -8.39
CA PRO A 142 -16.38 4.06 -9.25
C PRO A 142 -15.00 4.07 -8.56
N VAL A 143 -14.26 2.98 -8.69
CA VAL A 143 -12.89 2.89 -8.15
C VAL A 143 -12.00 3.89 -8.88
N THR A 144 -11.36 4.79 -8.14
CA THR A 144 -10.33 5.69 -8.64
C THR A 144 -8.96 5.20 -8.23
N THR A 145 -7.93 5.55 -8.99
CA THR A 145 -6.57 5.06 -8.75
C THR A 145 -5.55 6.19 -8.76
N ALA A 146 -4.47 6.00 -8.03
CA ALA A 146 -3.32 6.89 -8.04
C ALA A 146 -2.03 6.09 -7.81
N VAL A 147 -0.90 6.63 -8.28
CA VAL A 147 0.42 6.01 -8.13
C VAL A 147 1.35 6.99 -7.43
N SER A 148 2.15 6.47 -6.49
CA SER A 148 3.28 7.16 -5.90
C SER A 148 4.56 6.44 -6.31
N GLU A 149 5.52 7.20 -6.83
CA GLU A 149 6.87 6.73 -7.14
C GLU A 149 7.85 7.47 -6.24
N THR A 150 8.68 6.72 -5.53
CA THR A 150 9.62 7.28 -4.56
C THR A 150 10.96 6.60 -4.71
N VAL A 151 12.01 7.40 -4.91
CA VAL A 151 13.39 6.88 -5.00
C VAL A 151 13.91 6.62 -3.60
N VAL A 152 14.42 5.41 -3.40
CA VAL A 152 15.04 4.94 -2.16
C VAL A 152 16.54 4.77 -2.43
N HIS A 153 17.38 5.42 -1.63
CA HIS A 153 18.82 5.29 -1.67
C HIS A 153 19.27 4.37 -0.55
N PHE A 154 19.76 3.19 -0.91
CA PHE A 154 20.22 2.18 0.02
C PHE A 154 21.67 2.45 0.44
N ALA A 155 21.94 2.33 1.74
CA ALA A 155 23.30 2.32 2.27
C ALA A 155 24.09 1.11 1.75
N ASP A 156 25.41 1.22 1.70
CA ASP A 156 26.31 0.11 1.40
C ASP A 156 26.50 -0.79 2.65
N ALA A 157 25.44 -1.51 3.00
CA ALA A 157 25.40 -2.37 4.18
C ALA A 157 26.38 -3.54 4.06
N SER A 158 27.03 -3.91 5.18
CA SER A 158 27.94 -5.07 5.21
C SER A 158 27.17 -6.39 5.05
N ASP A 159 27.87 -7.44 4.57
CA ASP A 159 27.29 -8.79 4.46
C ASP A 159 26.76 -9.26 5.82
N ARG A 160 27.50 -8.99 6.90
CA ARG A 160 27.09 -9.32 8.27
C ARG A 160 25.76 -8.66 8.65
N ASP A 161 25.57 -7.38 8.32
CA ASP A 161 24.33 -6.66 8.66
C ASP A 161 23.17 -7.12 7.79
N ILE A 162 23.42 -7.39 6.50
CA ILE A 162 22.43 -7.95 5.58
C ILE A 162 21.92 -9.32 6.09
N GLU A 163 22.83 -10.22 6.44
CA GLU A 163 22.47 -11.55 6.97
C GLU A 163 21.70 -11.42 8.29
N ALA A 164 22.17 -10.57 9.21
CA ALA A 164 21.51 -10.33 10.48
C ALA A 164 20.10 -9.74 10.29
N TYR A 165 19.93 -8.77 9.39
CA TYR A 165 18.64 -8.17 9.08
C TYR A 165 17.68 -9.18 8.44
N ALA A 166 18.14 -9.93 7.45
CA ALA A 166 17.33 -10.98 6.81
C ALA A 166 16.85 -12.04 7.83
N ALA A 167 17.74 -12.44 8.77
CA ALA A 167 17.43 -13.42 9.80
C ALA A 167 16.36 -12.96 10.81
N THR A 168 16.12 -11.66 10.94
CA THR A 168 15.02 -11.14 11.80
C THR A 168 13.63 -11.53 11.30
N GLY A 169 13.49 -11.85 10.03
CA GLY A 169 12.20 -12.10 9.37
C GLY A 169 11.42 -10.82 8.98
N GLU A 170 11.85 -9.64 9.47
CA GLU A 170 11.16 -8.36 9.20
C GLU A 170 10.98 -8.08 7.70
N PRO A 171 12.02 -8.21 6.84
CA PRO A 171 11.91 -7.87 5.43
C PRO A 171 11.14 -8.89 4.58
N LEU A 172 10.84 -10.09 5.09
CA LEU A 172 10.29 -11.20 4.28
C LEU A 172 8.92 -10.88 3.68
N GLY A 173 8.13 -10.07 4.37
CA GLY A 173 6.80 -9.65 3.96
C GLY A 173 6.74 -8.29 3.25
N CYS A 174 7.90 -7.67 2.94
CA CYS A 174 7.97 -6.31 2.42
C CYS A 174 8.47 -6.28 0.97
N ALA A 175 7.81 -5.49 0.11
CA ALA A 175 8.29 -5.25 -1.24
C ALA A 175 9.70 -4.64 -1.21
N GLY A 176 10.60 -5.14 -2.07
CA GLY A 176 12.00 -4.71 -2.08
C GLY A 176 12.83 -5.19 -0.88
N ALA A 177 12.28 -6.10 -0.04
CA ALA A 177 12.99 -6.71 1.07
C ALA A 177 13.51 -5.71 2.13
N PHE A 178 12.78 -4.62 2.41
CA PHE A 178 13.13 -3.65 3.44
C PHE A 178 11.90 -3.00 4.08
N THR A 179 12.10 -2.38 5.24
CA THR A 179 11.18 -1.46 5.90
C THR A 179 11.85 -0.10 6.04
N LEU A 180 11.09 0.99 6.02
CA LEU A 180 11.61 2.33 6.33
C LEU A 180 11.41 2.65 7.82
N GLU A 181 10.32 2.14 8.39
CA GLU A 181 9.82 2.49 9.73
C GLU A 181 10.36 1.60 10.86
N ALA A 182 11.20 0.59 10.53
CA ALA A 182 11.72 -0.35 11.51
C ALA A 182 13.23 -0.60 11.30
N LEU A 183 13.73 -1.84 11.47
CA LEU A 183 15.17 -2.14 11.40
C LEU A 183 15.78 -1.83 10.03
N GLY A 184 15.02 -2.01 8.94
CA GLY A 184 15.49 -1.66 7.60
C GLY A 184 15.85 -0.19 7.43
N GLY A 185 15.26 0.70 8.24
CA GLY A 185 15.57 2.13 8.22
C GLY A 185 17.04 2.49 8.49
N TRP A 186 17.79 1.61 9.19
CA TRP A 186 19.24 1.80 9.37
C TRP A 186 20.05 1.74 8.08
N PHE A 187 19.48 1.17 7.04
CA PHE A 187 20.12 0.91 5.76
C PHE A 187 19.54 1.76 4.62
N ILE A 188 18.81 2.83 4.95
CA ILE A 188 18.27 3.80 3.99
C ILE A 188 18.94 5.15 4.24
N ASP A 189 19.77 5.61 3.29
CA ASP A 189 20.49 6.87 3.40
C ASP A 189 19.61 8.08 3.07
N ARG A 190 18.69 7.93 2.10
CA ARG A 190 17.86 9.04 1.61
C ARG A 190 16.61 8.55 0.89
N ILE A 191 15.56 9.36 0.98
CA ILE A 191 14.30 9.19 0.24
C ILE A 191 14.07 10.44 -0.62
N GLU A 192 13.70 10.26 -1.89
CA GLU A 192 13.23 11.33 -2.77
C GLU A 192 11.81 11.04 -3.20
N GLY A 193 10.84 11.76 -2.63
CA GLY A 193 9.41 11.56 -2.88
C GLY A 193 8.61 11.52 -1.59
N ASP A 194 7.69 10.56 -1.49
CA ASP A 194 6.78 10.40 -0.36
C ASP A 194 7.22 9.27 0.59
N PRO A 195 7.75 9.57 1.78
CA PRO A 195 8.16 8.54 2.73
C PRO A 195 7.01 7.64 3.20
N SER A 196 5.78 8.16 3.29
CA SER A 196 4.62 7.35 3.71
C SER A 196 4.27 6.29 2.67
N SER A 197 4.47 6.57 1.38
CA SER A 197 4.28 5.58 0.32
C SER A 197 5.32 4.46 0.35
N VAL A 198 6.53 4.75 0.84
CA VAL A 198 7.59 3.74 1.02
C VAL A 198 7.18 2.72 2.08
N ILE A 199 6.52 3.17 3.13
CA ILE A 199 5.95 2.29 4.16
C ILE A 199 4.77 1.47 3.60
N GLY A 200 4.05 2.01 2.60
CA GLY A 200 3.05 1.24 1.86
C GLY A 200 1.75 1.96 1.51
N LEU A 201 1.55 3.20 2.00
CA LEU A 201 0.42 4.06 1.64
C LEU A 201 0.84 5.52 1.59
N SER A 202 0.49 6.23 0.52
CA SER A 202 0.71 7.67 0.41
C SER A 202 -0.37 8.45 1.15
N LEU A 203 -0.04 9.04 2.29
CA LEU A 203 -0.96 9.95 2.99
C LEU A 203 -1.36 11.16 2.12
N PRO A 204 -0.45 11.78 1.33
CA PRO A 204 -0.83 12.83 0.37
C PRO A 204 -1.82 12.38 -0.69
N LEU A 205 -1.72 11.15 -1.20
CA LEU A 205 -2.68 10.61 -2.18
C LEU A 205 -4.03 10.32 -1.53
N ILE A 206 -4.04 9.72 -0.34
CA ILE A 206 -5.28 9.48 0.43
C ILE A 206 -5.99 10.81 0.69
N ARG A 207 -5.27 11.85 1.13
CA ARG A 207 -5.86 13.18 1.35
C ARG A 207 -6.54 13.71 0.08
N ARG A 208 -5.88 13.65 -1.07
CA ARG A 208 -6.46 14.10 -2.35
C ARG A 208 -7.70 13.29 -2.73
N ALA A 209 -7.63 11.97 -2.61
CA ALA A 209 -8.77 11.10 -2.92
C ALA A 209 -9.98 11.39 -2.02
N VAL A 210 -9.76 11.70 -0.74
CA VAL A 210 -10.81 12.11 0.21
C VAL A 210 -11.40 13.47 -0.20
N GLU A 211 -10.56 14.45 -0.57
CA GLU A 211 -10.97 15.77 -1.05
C GLU A 211 -11.80 15.67 -2.35
N ASP A 212 -11.45 14.77 -3.28
CA ASP A 212 -12.21 14.53 -4.52
C ASP A 212 -13.62 14.00 -4.24
N HIS A 213 -13.84 13.37 -3.08
CA HIS A 213 -15.16 12.98 -2.60
C HIS A 213 -15.89 14.07 -1.78
N GLY A 214 -15.35 15.29 -1.75
CA GLY A 214 -15.91 16.42 -1.01
C GLY A 214 -15.80 16.30 0.52
N LEU A 215 -14.85 15.51 1.01
CA LEU A 215 -14.57 15.27 2.42
C LEU A 215 -13.25 15.92 2.83
N ALA A 216 -13.02 16.10 4.13
CA ALA A 216 -11.75 16.52 4.66
C ALA A 216 -11.06 15.33 5.39
N VAL A 217 -9.73 15.23 5.33
CA VAL A 217 -9.02 14.16 6.04
C VAL A 217 -9.26 14.21 7.54
N SER A 218 -9.52 15.40 8.09
CA SER A 218 -9.85 15.58 9.51
C SER A 218 -11.18 14.93 9.92
N ASP A 219 -12.08 14.65 8.96
CA ASP A 219 -13.35 13.97 9.22
C ASP A 219 -13.14 12.51 9.64
N PHE A 220 -11.95 11.94 9.36
CA PHE A 220 -11.57 10.56 9.67
C PHE A 220 -10.71 10.43 10.94
N TRP A 221 -10.27 11.54 11.54
CA TRP A 221 -9.44 11.45 12.74
C TRP A 221 -10.26 10.99 13.94
N ASN A 222 -9.84 9.89 14.53
CA ASN A 222 -10.50 9.23 15.66
C ASN A 222 -9.60 9.12 16.89
N ARG A 223 -8.78 10.16 17.10
CA ARG A 223 -7.95 10.34 18.31
C ARG A 223 -8.76 10.93 19.45
#